data_51a418c05049a6944f9c9cf483ab8819
#
_entry.id   51a418c05049a6944f9c9cf483ab8819
#
_cell.length_a   1.000
_cell.length_b   1.000
_cell.length_c   1.000
_cell.angle_alpha   90.00
_cell.angle_beta   90.00
_cell.angle_gamma   90.00
#
_symmetry.space_group_name_H-M   'P 1'
#
loop_
_entity.id
_entity.type
_entity.pdbx_description
1 polymer ?
#
loop_
_entity_poly.entity_id
_entity_poly.type
_entity_poly.pdbx_seq_one_letter_code
_entity_poly.pdbx_strand_id
1 'polypeptide(L)'
;VDLHVRGLQAMGAEVHIDHGIVNAYVSGRNKRLQGAKIYLDYPSVGATETLMMAATLAEGETTIENAAQEPEVVDLANFCRAMGAKIRGAGTNTLVISGVPSLHTTDYAIVPDRIEAGTFLVAGAITQSEISLSPIVPDHLTAVTAKLKAIGSRVIVETPN
;
A
#
# COMPACT_ATOMS: atom_id res chain seq x y z
N VAL A 1 -11.22 -0.63 -9.94
CA VAL A 1 -11.06 -2.10 -9.68
C VAL A 1 -10.38 -2.85 -10.82
N ASP A 2 -10.27 -2.28 -12.03
CA ASP A 2 -9.76 -3.00 -13.22
C ASP A 2 -8.33 -3.54 -13.04
N LEU A 3 -7.44 -2.76 -12.41
CA LEU A 3 -6.06 -3.20 -12.14
C LEU A 3 -6.03 -4.39 -11.16
N HIS A 4 -6.90 -4.38 -10.15
CA HIS A 4 -7.02 -5.48 -9.19
C HIS A 4 -7.47 -6.77 -9.89
N VAL A 5 -8.52 -6.65 -10.71
CA VAL A 5 -9.09 -7.79 -11.44
C VAL A 5 -8.06 -8.38 -12.39
N ARG A 6 -7.43 -7.54 -13.24
CA ARG A 6 -6.41 -8.01 -14.19
C ARG A 6 -5.21 -8.66 -13.49
N GLY A 7 -4.76 -8.08 -12.38
CA GLY A 7 -3.66 -8.65 -11.60
C GLY A 7 -4.01 -10.02 -11.01
N LEU A 8 -5.19 -10.16 -10.40
CA LEU A 8 -5.64 -11.44 -9.86
C LEU A 8 -5.86 -12.49 -10.97
N GLN A 9 -6.39 -12.08 -12.13
CA GLN A 9 -6.52 -12.97 -13.30
C GLN A 9 -5.14 -13.42 -13.82
N ALA A 10 -4.17 -12.52 -13.89
CA ALA A 10 -2.79 -12.89 -14.26
C ALA A 10 -2.19 -13.92 -13.28
N MET A 11 -2.60 -13.88 -12.00
CA MET A 11 -2.23 -14.85 -10.98
C MET A 11 -3.10 -16.13 -10.99
N GLY A 12 -3.96 -16.28 -11.98
CA GLY A 12 -4.78 -17.50 -12.17
C GLY A 12 -6.12 -17.51 -11.43
N ALA A 13 -6.58 -16.37 -10.93
CA ALA A 13 -7.93 -16.27 -10.40
C ALA A 13 -8.97 -16.18 -11.54
N GLU A 14 -10.10 -16.83 -11.34
CA GLU A 14 -11.31 -16.58 -12.12
C GLU A 14 -12.08 -15.45 -11.44
N VAL A 15 -12.35 -14.37 -12.18
CA VAL A 15 -13.01 -13.18 -11.62
C VAL A 15 -14.26 -12.87 -12.41
N HIS A 16 -15.39 -12.76 -11.73
CA HIS A 16 -16.69 -12.37 -12.28
C HIS A 16 -17.23 -11.15 -11.53
N ILE A 17 -17.77 -10.22 -12.29
CA ILE A 17 -18.43 -9.04 -11.72
C ILE A 17 -19.92 -9.19 -12.01
N ASP A 18 -20.72 -9.28 -10.95
CA ASP A 18 -22.17 -9.40 -11.04
C ASP A 18 -22.84 -8.37 -10.12
N HIS A 19 -23.73 -7.56 -10.69
CA HIS A 19 -24.45 -6.48 -9.96
C HIS A 19 -23.54 -5.61 -9.07
N GLY A 20 -22.32 -5.30 -9.54
CA GLY A 20 -21.34 -4.48 -8.80
C GLY A 20 -20.54 -5.25 -7.73
N ILE A 21 -20.79 -6.55 -7.57
CA ILE A 21 -20.02 -7.42 -6.66
C ILE A 21 -18.93 -8.13 -7.45
N VAL A 22 -17.70 -8.04 -6.94
CA VAL A 22 -16.55 -8.76 -7.51
C VAL A 22 -16.42 -10.11 -6.81
N ASN A 23 -16.56 -11.19 -7.56
CA ASN A 23 -16.34 -12.55 -7.10
C ASN A 23 -15.04 -13.07 -7.70
N ALA A 24 -14.10 -13.46 -6.87
CA ALA A 24 -12.82 -14.02 -7.29
C ALA A 24 -12.58 -15.38 -6.61
N TYR A 25 -12.19 -16.38 -7.37
CA TYR A 25 -11.89 -17.72 -6.86
C TYR A 25 -10.77 -18.36 -7.67
N VAL A 26 -10.13 -19.34 -7.07
CA VAL A 26 -9.07 -20.13 -7.71
C VAL A 26 -9.57 -21.55 -7.87
N SER A 27 -9.57 -22.05 -9.12
CA SER A 27 -9.91 -23.43 -9.46
C SER A 27 -8.69 -24.35 -9.31
N GLY A 28 -8.92 -25.66 -9.12
CA GLY A 28 -7.85 -26.66 -9.08
C GLY A 28 -7.62 -27.29 -7.70
N ARG A 29 -6.69 -28.26 -7.66
CA ARG A 29 -6.46 -29.06 -6.44
C ARG A 29 -5.89 -28.25 -5.28
N ASN A 30 -4.94 -27.35 -5.54
CA ASN A 30 -4.25 -26.59 -4.51
C ASN A 30 -4.95 -25.30 -4.10
N LYS A 31 -5.91 -24.81 -4.91
CA LYS A 31 -6.64 -23.55 -4.67
C LYS A 31 -5.72 -22.38 -4.28
N ARG A 32 -4.53 -22.29 -4.88
CA ARG A 32 -3.56 -21.22 -4.66
C ARG A 32 -3.34 -20.44 -5.94
N LEU A 33 -3.17 -19.13 -5.79
CA LEU A 33 -2.73 -18.26 -6.88
C LEU A 33 -1.32 -18.66 -7.33
N GLN A 34 -1.00 -18.34 -8.59
CA GLN A 34 0.31 -18.60 -9.18
C GLN A 34 1.09 -17.28 -9.28
N GLY A 35 2.39 -17.36 -9.09
CA GLY A 35 3.28 -16.23 -9.34
C GLY A 35 3.17 -15.74 -10.78
N ALA A 36 3.18 -14.41 -10.96
CA ALA A 36 2.98 -13.78 -12.26
C ALA A 36 3.80 -12.51 -12.42
N LYS A 37 4.06 -12.12 -13.66
CA LYS A 37 4.59 -10.80 -13.98
C LYS A 37 3.42 -9.87 -14.31
N ILE A 38 3.24 -8.80 -13.52
CA ILE A 38 2.12 -7.87 -13.61
C ILE A 38 2.67 -6.47 -13.85
N TYR A 39 2.17 -5.78 -14.86
CA TYR A 39 2.44 -4.37 -15.09
C TYR A 39 1.17 -3.55 -14.77
N LEU A 40 1.29 -2.53 -13.92
CA LEU A 40 0.20 -1.61 -13.62
C LEU A 40 0.25 -0.42 -14.59
N ASP A 41 -0.85 -0.12 -15.28
CA ASP A 41 -0.92 0.98 -16.25
C ASP A 41 -0.63 2.35 -15.58
N TYR A 42 -0.90 2.46 -14.29
CA TYR A 42 -0.51 3.56 -13.43
C TYR A 42 -0.24 3.05 -12.01
N PRO A 43 0.58 3.76 -11.20
CA PRO A 43 0.93 3.33 -9.84
C PRO A 43 -0.27 3.50 -8.89
N SER A 44 -1.13 2.47 -8.85
CA SER A 44 -2.29 2.43 -7.95
C SER A 44 -1.89 1.83 -6.60
N VAL A 45 -2.06 2.59 -5.52
CA VAL A 45 -1.82 2.12 -4.14
C VAL A 45 -2.65 0.87 -3.85
N GLY A 46 -3.98 0.95 -3.99
CA GLY A 46 -4.86 -0.16 -3.66
C GLY A 46 -4.61 -1.42 -4.50
N ALA A 47 -4.29 -1.28 -5.81
CA ALA A 47 -3.95 -2.44 -6.63
C ALA A 47 -2.60 -3.04 -6.20
N THR A 48 -1.60 -2.22 -5.93
CA THR A 48 -0.28 -2.68 -5.46
C THR A 48 -0.41 -3.45 -4.15
N GLU A 49 -1.14 -2.91 -3.18
CA GLU A 49 -1.36 -3.54 -1.87
C GLU A 49 -2.12 -4.86 -1.99
N THR A 50 -3.23 -4.86 -2.73
CA THR A 50 -4.04 -6.08 -2.94
C THR A 50 -3.23 -7.19 -3.59
N LEU A 51 -2.51 -6.87 -4.66
CA LEU A 51 -1.72 -7.87 -5.40
C LEU A 51 -0.48 -8.32 -4.61
N MET A 52 0.14 -7.42 -3.85
CA MET A 52 1.23 -7.76 -2.93
C MET A 52 0.76 -8.76 -1.87
N MET A 53 -0.37 -8.50 -1.19
CA MET A 53 -0.94 -9.43 -0.21
C MET A 53 -1.28 -10.78 -0.83
N ALA A 54 -1.96 -10.79 -1.98
CA ALA A 54 -2.32 -12.00 -2.69
C ALA A 54 -1.08 -12.84 -3.07
N ALA A 55 0.00 -12.17 -3.49
CA ALA A 55 1.24 -12.81 -3.89
C ALA A 55 2.00 -13.47 -2.73
N THR A 56 1.81 -13.02 -1.48
CA THR A 56 2.51 -13.59 -0.32
C THR A 56 2.27 -15.08 -0.14
N LEU A 57 1.09 -15.58 -0.52
CA LEU A 57 0.70 -16.99 -0.43
C LEU A 57 0.55 -17.66 -1.80
N ALA A 58 0.91 -17.01 -2.91
CA ALA A 58 0.92 -17.62 -4.23
C ALA A 58 2.01 -18.69 -4.37
N GLU A 59 1.89 -19.56 -5.37
CA GLU A 59 2.97 -20.49 -5.72
C GLU A 59 3.94 -19.82 -6.70
N GLY A 60 5.23 -19.75 -6.35
CA GLY A 60 6.26 -19.14 -7.19
C GLY A 60 6.52 -17.68 -6.85
N GLU A 61 7.00 -16.92 -7.82
CA GLU A 61 7.39 -15.52 -7.67
C GLU A 61 6.46 -14.61 -8.47
N THR A 62 6.02 -13.52 -7.85
CA THR A 62 5.26 -12.45 -8.49
C THR A 62 6.11 -11.20 -8.59
N THR A 63 6.16 -10.60 -9.77
CA THR A 63 6.76 -9.29 -10.01
C THR A 63 5.66 -8.29 -10.36
N ILE A 64 5.57 -7.19 -9.61
CA ILE A 64 4.66 -6.07 -9.89
C ILE A 64 5.50 -4.90 -10.36
N GLU A 65 5.38 -4.54 -11.64
CA GLU A 65 6.05 -3.39 -12.26
C GLU A 65 5.12 -2.17 -12.26
N ASN A 66 5.69 -0.97 -12.21
CA ASN A 66 4.98 0.31 -12.04
C ASN A 66 4.13 0.34 -10.75
N ALA A 67 4.65 -0.28 -9.70
CA ALA A 67 4.03 -0.33 -8.39
C ALA A 67 4.00 1.05 -7.72
N ALA A 68 3.03 1.27 -6.86
CA ALA A 68 2.96 2.43 -5.97
C ALA A 68 4.11 2.39 -4.94
N GLN A 69 4.63 3.57 -4.57
CA GLN A 69 5.83 3.71 -3.74
C GLN A 69 5.54 4.42 -2.40
N GLU A 70 4.28 4.74 -2.16
CA GLU A 70 3.82 5.47 -1.00
C GLU A 70 4.18 4.78 0.32
N PRO A 71 4.34 5.55 1.41
CA PRO A 71 4.75 5.04 2.72
C PRO A 71 3.87 3.89 3.23
N GLU A 72 2.56 3.95 3.02
CA GLU A 72 1.61 2.90 3.39
C GLU A 72 1.87 1.57 2.67
N VAL A 73 2.31 1.60 1.41
CA VAL A 73 2.71 0.40 0.66
C VAL A 73 3.97 -0.22 1.25
N VAL A 74 4.92 0.63 1.66
CA VAL A 74 6.16 0.19 2.33
C VAL A 74 5.83 -0.41 3.68
N ASP A 75 4.95 0.21 4.44
CA ASP A 75 4.52 -0.24 5.75
C ASP A 75 3.82 -1.61 5.68
N LEU A 76 2.88 -1.77 4.74
CA LEU A 76 2.22 -3.06 4.50
C LEU A 76 3.23 -4.15 4.10
N ALA A 77 4.22 -3.83 3.27
CA ALA A 77 5.27 -4.77 2.91
C ALA A 77 6.09 -5.19 4.14
N ASN A 78 6.40 -4.26 5.04
CA ASN A 78 7.11 -4.53 6.29
C ASN A 78 6.27 -5.37 7.24
N PHE A 79 4.98 -5.08 7.36
CA PHE A 79 4.04 -5.91 8.12
C PHE A 79 3.99 -7.34 7.59
N CYS A 80 3.81 -7.52 6.28
CA CYS A 80 3.84 -8.84 5.65
C CYS A 80 5.17 -9.56 5.89
N ARG A 81 6.32 -8.88 5.81
CA ARG A 81 7.65 -9.44 6.12
C ARG A 81 7.74 -9.90 7.57
N ALA A 82 7.22 -9.09 8.51
CA ALA A 82 7.18 -9.45 9.93
C ALA A 82 6.34 -10.72 10.16
N MET A 83 5.35 -10.99 9.30
CA MET A 83 4.57 -12.24 9.30
C MET A 83 5.26 -13.38 8.56
N GLY A 84 6.45 -13.20 8.00
CA GLY A 84 7.22 -14.22 7.29
C GLY A 84 7.14 -14.18 5.77
N ALA A 85 6.50 -13.18 5.17
CA ALA A 85 6.47 -13.00 3.72
C ALA A 85 7.86 -12.61 3.17
N LYS A 86 8.12 -13.00 1.93
CA LYS A 86 9.37 -12.68 1.21
C LYS A 86 9.09 -11.63 0.15
N ILE A 87 9.29 -10.36 0.49
CA ILE A 87 9.01 -9.20 -0.36
C ILE A 87 10.29 -8.39 -0.54
N ARG A 88 10.59 -7.95 -1.76
CA ARG A 88 11.71 -7.05 -2.10
C ARG A 88 11.19 -5.88 -2.94
N GLY A 89 11.90 -4.76 -2.93
CA GLY A 89 11.61 -3.60 -3.76
C GLY A 89 10.50 -2.68 -3.23
N ALA A 90 10.00 -2.85 -1.99
CA ALA A 90 9.03 -1.92 -1.41
C ALA A 90 9.61 -0.50 -1.34
N GLY A 91 8.82 0.50 -1.77
CA GLY A 91 9.27 1.89 -1.94
C GLY A 91 9.95 2.16 -3.29
N THR A 92 10.02 1.19 -4.19
CA THR A 92 10.44 1.36 -5.58
C THR A 92 9.31 1.05 -6.54
N ASN A 93 9.48 1.35 -7.81
CA ASN A 93 8.48 1.06 -8.85
C ASN A 93 8.35 -0.43 -9.19
N THR A 94 9.12 -1.31 -8.56
CA THR A 94 9.08 -2.75 -8.83
C THR A 94 9.12 -3.54 -7.53
N LEU A 95 8.07 -4.31 -7.29
CA LEU A 95 7.96 -5.25 -6.18
C LEU A 95 8.21 -6.67 -6.67
N VAL A 96 8.97 -7.44 -5.91
CA VAL A 96 9.17 -8.87 -6.14
C VAL A 96 8.78 -9.63 -4.88
N ILE A 97 7.80 -10.52 -5.02
CA ILE A 97 7.23 -11.31 -3.93
C ILE A 97 7.42 -12.79 -4.22
N SER A 98 8.18 -13.49 -3.37
CA SER A 98 8.27 -14.94 -3.42
C SER A 98 7.25 -15.54 -2.47
N GLY A 99 6.28 -16.28 -2.99
CA GLY A 99 5.21 -16.84 -2.19
C GLY A 99 5.71 -17.84 -1.15
N VAL A 100 5.05 -17.86 -0.01
CA VAL A 100 5.36 -18.78 1.12
C VAL A 100 4.16 -19.70 1.39
N PRO A 101 4.38 -20.87 2.03
CA PRO A 101 3.29 -21.80 2.31
C PRO A 101 2.32 -21.28 3.39
N SER A 102 2.80 -20.45 4.31
CA SER A 102 1.99 -19.86 5.40
C SER A 102 2.65 -18.61 5.94
N LEU A 103 1.84 -17.76 6.55
CA LEU A 103 2.26 -16.61 7.35
C LEU A 103 2.01 -16.94 8.84
N HIS A 104 2.69 -16.22 9.73
CA HIS A 104 2.52 -16.36 11.18
C HIS A 104 2.04 -15.03 11.79
N THR A 105 1.57 -15.09 13.03
CA THR A 105 1.18 -13.90 13.79
C THR A 105 2.40 -13.06 14.17
N THR A 106 2.22 -11.75 14.29
CA THR A 106 3.24 -10.82 14.73
C THR A 106 2.61 -9.63 15.43
N ASP A 107 3.35 -8.99 16.33
CA ASP A 107 3.04 -7.66 16.83
C ASP A 107 3.68 -6.63 15.89
N TYR A 108 2.91 -5.65 15.45
CA TYR A 108 3.37 -4.64 14.51
C TYR A 108 2.71 -3.29 14.79
N ALA A 109 3.51 -2.24 14.84
CA ALA A 109 3.02 -0.87 14.95
C ALA A 109 2.89 -0.27 13.55
N ILE A 110 1.66 0.01 13.15
CA ILE A 110 1.35 0.64 11.85
C ILE A 110 1.80 2.11 11.88
N VAL A 111 2.34 2.59 10.76
CA VAL A 111 2.71 4.00 10.62
C VAL A 111 1.48 4.92 10.74
N PRO A 112 1.65 6.14 11.29
CA PRO A 112 0.57 7.13 11.29
C PRO A 112 0.10 7.47 9.88
N ASP A 113 -1.23 7.61 9.71
CA ASP A 113 -1.85 7.93 8.42
C ASP A 113 -1.51 9.36 7.98
N ARG A 114 -0.70 9.47 6.92
CA ARG A 114 -0.32 10.76 6.33
C ARG A 114 -1.49 11.50 5.68
N ILE A 115 -2.48 10.78 5.18
CA ILE A 115 -3.66 11.37 4.53
C ILE A 115 -4.54 12.04 5.59
N GLU A 116 -4.79 11.36 6.70
CA GLU A 116 -5.49 11.93 7.85
C GLU A 116 -4.74 13.16 8.40
N ALA A 117 -3.44 13.03 8.65
CA ALA A 117 -2.62 14.13 9.13
C ALA A 117 -2.63 15.32 8.15
N GLY A 118 -2.47 15.07 6.85
CA GLY A 118 -2.54 16.10 5.81
C GLY A 118 -3.90 16.79 5.74
N THR A 119 -4.97 16.05 5.93
CA THR A 119 -6.35 16.58 5.97
C THR A 119 -6.52 17.58 7.12
N PHE A 120 -6.05 17.24 8.32
CA PHE A 120 -6.13 18.14 9.47
C PHE A 120 -5.20 19.35 9.33
N LEU A 121 -4.01 19.20 8.73
CA LEU A 121 -3.15 20.35 8.42
C LEU A 121 -3.85 21.35 7.48
N VAL A 122 -4.52 20.85 6.44
CA VAL A 122 -5.30 21.69 5.52
C VAL A 122 -6.50 22.32 6.23
N ALA A 123 -7.18 21.57 7.11
CA ALA A 123 -8.29 22.12 7.90
C ALA A 123 -7.83 23.29 8.79
N GLY A 124 -6.69 23.16 9.48
CA GLY A 124 -6.09 24.24 10.25
C GLY A 124 -5.78 25.48 9.42
N ALA A 125 -5.22 25.28 8.22
CA ALA A 125 -4.91 26.38 7.29
C ALA A 125 -6.18 27.12 6.81
N ILE A 126 -7.23 26.39 6.43
CA ILE A 126 -8.49 26.97 5.94
C ILE A 126 -9.21 27.75 7.04
N THR A 127 -9.20 27.22 8.27
CA THR A 127 -9.85 27.87 9.44
C THR A 127 -8.97 28.92 10.13
N GLN A 128 -7.74 29.13 9.63
CA GLN A 128 -6.74 30.03 10.24
C GLN A 128 -6.50 29.71 11.73
N SER A 129 -6.51 28.44 12.06
CA SER A 129 -6.38 27.93 13.42
C SER A 129 -4.99 27.37 13.68
N GLU A 130 -4.52 27.50 14.93
CA GLU A 130 -3.34 26.76 15.40
C GLU A 130 -3.75 25.33 15.76
N ILE A 131 -3.06 24.35 15.16
CA ILE A 131 -3.28 22.94 15.44
C ILE A 131 -1.95 22.23 15.67
N SER A 132 -1.95 21.20 16.51
CA SER A 132 -0.82 20.30 16.71
C SER A 132 -1.26 18.87 16.41
N LEU A 133 -0.46 18.13 15.66
CA LEU A 133 -0.74 16.74 15.29
C LEU A 133 0.35 15.81 15.79
N SER A 134 -0.06 14.75 16.47
CA SER A 134 0.83 13.72 17.01
C SER A 134 0.05 12.40 17.24
N PRO A 135 0.66 11.22 17.00
CA PRO A 135 1.95 11.02 16.36
C PRO A 135 1.86 11.20 14.84
N ILE A 136 2.93 11.71 14.21
CA ILE A 136 3.05 11.81 12.75
C ILE A 136 4.48 11.47 12.31
N VAL A 137 4.65 11.14 11.02
CA VAL A 137 5.95 11.06 10.36
C VAL A 137 6.10 12.27 9.42
N PRO A 138 6.87 13.30 9.80
CA PRO A 138 6.96 14.56 9.03
C PRO A 138 7.38 14.35 7.56
N ASP A 139 8.27 13.41 7.30
CA ASP A 139 8.79 13.11 5.96
C ASP A 139 7.68 12.63 5.01
N HIS A 140 6.65 11.97 5.53
CA HIS A 140 5.49 11.54 4.74
C HIS A 140 4.57 12.71 4.32
N LEU A 141 4.75 13.89 4.93
CA LEU A 141 3.95 15.10 4.71
C LEU A 141 4.70 16.18 3.93
N THR A 142 5.91 15.92 3.44
CA THR A 142 6.78 16.92 2.82
C THR A 142 6.08 17.69 1.69
N ALA A 143 5.34 17.01 0.81
CA ALA A 143 4.63 17.65 -0.30
C ALA A 143 3.50 18.58 0.20
N VAL A 144 2.73 18.16 1.20
CA VAL A 144 1.62 18.95 1.77
C VAL A 144 2.17 20.17 2.52
N THR A 145 3.17 19.97 3.39
CA THR A 145 3.77 21.06 4.18
C THR A 145 4.47 22.08 3.30
N ALA A 146 5.10 21.66 2.19
CA ALA A 146 5.69 22.58 1.22
C ALA A 146 4.62 23.50 0.58
N LYS A 147 3.46 22.93 0.21
CA LYS A 147 2.34 23.72 -0.36
C LYS A 147 1.71 24.65 0.67
N LEU A 148 1.52 24.19 1.90
CA LEU A 148 1.01 25.04 2.99
C LEU A 148 1.94 26.21 3.28
N LYS A 149 3.25 26.00 3.31
CA LYS A 149 4.25 27.07 3.45
C LYS A 149 4.21 28.05 2.27
N ALA A 150 4.04 27.55 1.03
CA ALA A 150 3.98 28.38 -0.16
C ALA A 150 2.77 29.33 -0.19
N ILE A 151 1.65 28.95 0.46
CA ILE A 151 0.46 29.82 0.60
C ILE A 151 0.49 30.69 1.87
N GLY A 152 1.61 30.70 2.61
CA GLY A 152 1.83 31.57 3.77
C GLY A 152 1.51 30.94 5.12
N SER A 153 1.17 29.65 5.20
CA SER A 153 0.96 28.98 6.48
C SER A 153 2.29 28.75 7.21
N ARG A 154 2.32 28.98 8.51
CA ARG A 154 3.47 28.65 9.36
C ARG A 154 3.39 27.18 9.78
N VAL A 155 4.32 26.36 9.29
CA VAL A 155 4.44 24.94 9.66
C VAL A 155 5.75 24.70 10.39
N ILE A 156 5.66 24.21 11.62
CA ILE A 156 6.79 23.89 12.50
C ILE A 156 6.78 22.37 12.70
N VAL A 157 7.97 21.77 12.64
CA VAL A 157 8.18 20.37 13.02
C VAL A 157 8.85 20.39 14.40
N GLU A 158 8.16 19.88 15.40
CA GLU A 158 8.70 19.70 16.75
C GLU A 158 9.30 18.30 16.84
N THR A 159 10.56 18.22 17.22
CA THR A 159 11.18 16.94 17.59
C THR A 159 10.89 16.66 19.06
N PRO A 160 10.43 15.46 19.42
CA PRO A 160 10.33 15.07 20.82
C PRO A 160 11.71 15.20 21.50
N ASN A 161 11.75 15.87 22.65
CA ASN A 161 12.94 15.91 23.52
C ASN A 161 13.24 14.53 24.10
#